data_2542bcb9c7487a3ed2680081e1e6c40f
#
_entry.id   2542bcb9c7487a3ed2680081e1e6c40f
#
_cell.length_a   1.000
_cell.length_b   1.000
_cell.length_c   1.000
_cell.angle_alpha   90.00
_cell.angle_beta   90.00
_cell.angle_gamma   90.00
#
_symmetry.space_group_name_H-M   'P 1'
#
loop_
_entity.id
_entity.type
_entity.pdbx_description
1 polymer ?
#
loop_
_entity_poly.entity_id
_entity_poly.type
_entity_poly.pdbx_seq_one_letter_code
_entity_poly.pdbx_strand_id
1 'polypeptide(L)'
;MDAVDYLKTKERMCGKSSGCSMCPLAEEGVVGCDAIESQRPEEAVEMVEKWGVEHPIETYMSDFLKKFPNAIFNNDGYPSDCVRYLYGNDHAPLGDRGCVGVSCSTCWNRPIKKEKCGYYKAEHGAKVCIGQKGEPSCKCGGDVNCCERD
;
A
#
# COMPACT_ATOMS: atom_id res chain seq x y z
N MET A 1 -4.76 -16.34 9.87
CA MET A 1 -3.89 -15.85 8.75
C MET A 1 -3.03 -16.99 8.24
N ASP A 2 -2.81 -17.13 6.91
CA ASP A 2 -1.84 -18.10 6.40
C ASP A 2 -0.41 -17.53 6.42
N ALA A 3 0.60 -18.40 6.18
CA ALA A 3 2.01 -18.00 6.29
C ALA A 3 2.42 -16.93 5.26
N VAL A 4 1.84 -16.95 4.06
CA VAL A 4 2.13 -15.98 3.01
C VAL A 4 1.55 -14.62 3.37
N ASP A 5 0.33 -14.60 3.87
CA ASP A 5 -0.33 -13.37 4.33
C ASP A 5 0.37 -12.78 5.55
N TYR A 6 0.86 -13.64 6.46
CA TYR A 6 1.68 -13.21 7.59
C TYR A 6 2.93 -12.47 7.12
N LEU A 7 3.72 -13.09 6.23
CA LEU A 7 4.96 -12.50 5.73
C LEU A 7 4.72 -11.17 5.01
N LYS A 8 3.72 -11.09 4.14
CA LYS A 8 3.37 -9.86 3.42
C LYS A 8 2.89 -8.75 4.36
N THR A 9 2.09 -9.10 5.38
CA THR A 9 1.57 -8.14 6.33
C THR A 9 2.67 -7.64 7.26
N LYS A 10 3.54 -8.52 7.72
CA LYS A 10 4.73 -8.18 8.51
C LYS A 10 5.67 -7.25 7.72
N GLU A 11 5.94 -7.55 6.44
CA GLU A 11 6.76 -6.69 5.59
C GLU A 11 6.18 -5.27 5.48
N ARG A 12 4.86 -5.15 5.27
CA ARG A 12 4.18 -3.84 5.27
C ARG A 12 4.29 -3.12 6.61
N MET A 13 4.13 -3.85 7.70
CA MET A 13 4.24 -3.31 9.06
C MET A 13 5.64 -2.77 9.32
N CYS A 14 6.68 -3.53 8.94
CA CYS A 14 8.06 -3.09 9.02
C CYS A 14 8.33 -1.85 8.18
N GLY A 15 7.81 -1.79 6.95
CA GLY A 15 7.97 -0.63 6.06
C GLY A 15 7.28 0.65 6.57
N LYS A 16 6.26 0.52 7.41
CA LYS A 16 5.55 1.67 8.01
C LYS A 16 6.09 2.09 9.38
N SER A 17 6.83 1.23 10.03
CA SER A 17 7.47 1.54 11.31
C SER A 17 8.72 2.38 11.11
N SER A 18 8.91 3.42 11.95
CA SER A 18 10.09 4.29 11.91
C SER A 18 11.37 3.62 12.46
N GLY A 19 11.42 2.31 12.43
CA GLY A 19 12.51 1.48 12.93
C GLY A 19 12.01 0.35 13.82
N CYS A 20 12.90 -0.61 14.13
CA CYS A 20 12.53 -1.78 14.92
C CYS A 20 12.03 -1.42 16.32
N SER A 21 12.55 -0.37 16.93
CA SER A 21 12.12 0.10 18.27
C SER A 21 10.67 0.59 18.35
N MET A 22 10.09 0.96 17.19
CA MET A 22 8.71 1.45 17.08
C MET A 22 7.77 0.40 16.44
N CYS A 23 8.31 -0.78 16.13
CA CYS A 23 7.54 -1.86 15.55
C CYS A 23 6.67 -2.54 16.63
N PRO A 24 5.40 -2.86 16.34
CA PRO A 24 4.55 -3.58 17.29
C PRO A 24 5.10 -4.94 17.77
N LEU A 25 5.96 -5.58 16.96
CA LEU A 25 6.65 -6.83 17.31
C LEU A 25 7.93 -6.61 18.14
N ALA A 26 8.31 -5.36 18.43
CA ALA A 26 9.48 -5.09 19.26
C ALA A 26 9.11 -5.19 20.74
N GLU A 27 9.92 -5.91 21.49
CA GLU A 27 9.86 -5.94 22.97
C GLU A 27 10.87 -4.95 23.53
N GLU A 28 10.58 -4.41 24.72
CA GLU A 28 11.52 -3.54 25.44
C GLU A 28 12.83 -4.29 25.70
N GLY A 29 13.91 -3.73 25.17
CA GLY A 29 15.26 -4.29 25.35
C GLY A 29 15.68 -5.39 24.36
N VAL A 30 14.82 -5.76 23.41
CA VAL A 30 15.13 -6.74 22.37
C VAL A 30 15.14 -6.05 21.00
N VAL A 31 16.25 -6.15 20.29
CA VAL A 31 16.38 -5.60 18.93
C VAL A 31 15.92 -6.66 17.94
N GLY A 32 14.74 -6.43 17.34
CA GLY A 32 14.19 -7.27 16.25
C GLY A 32 12.99 -8.11 16.67
N CYS A 33 12.28 -8.64 15.68
CA CYS A 33 11.08 -9.47 15.86
C CYS A 33 11.39 -10.97 16.01
N ASP A 34 12.64 -11.38 15.79
CA ASP A 34 13.04 -12.79 15.78
C ASP A 34 12.79 -13.50 17.13
N ALA A 35 12.93 -12.76 18.24
CA ALA A 35 12.71 -13.29 19.58
C ALA A 35 11.24 -13.66 19.81
N ILE A 36 10.30 -12.78 19.50
CA ILE A 36 8.87 -13.06 19.66
C ILE A 36 8.42 -14.15 18.69
N GLU A 37 8.91 -14.13 17.44
CA GLU A 37 8.57 -15.15 16.44
C GLU A 37 9.07 -16.55 16.80
N SER A 38 10.22 -16.66 17.47
CA SER A 38 10.77 -17.95 17.88
C SER A 38 10.23 -18.46 19.21
N GLN A 39 9.94 -17.56 20.15
CA GLN A 39 9.53 -17.93 21.51
C GLN A 39 8.01 -17.96 21.68
N ARG A 40 7.29 -17.09 20.97
CA ARG A 40 5.83 -16.91 21.08
C ARG A 40 5.21 -16.68 19.69
N PRO A 41 5.30 -17.67 18.77
CA PRO A 41 4.86 -17.50 17.37
C PRO A 41 3.37 -17.19 17.23
N GLU A 42 2.53 -17.74 18.10
CA GLU A 42 1.08 -17.47 18.07
C GLU A 42 0.80 -15.99 18.37
N GLU A 43 1.47 -15.44 19.37
CA GLU A 43 1.32 -14.03 19.74
C GLU A 43 1.84 -13.10 18.63
N ALA A 44 2.94 -13.45 17.98
CA ALA A 44 3.44 -12.73 16.83
C ALA A 44 2.42 -12.70 15.67
N VAL A 45 1.76 -13.83 15.40
CA VAL A 45 0.69 -13.92 14.39
C VAL A 45 -0.49 -13.03 14.75
N GLU A 46 -0.97 -13.08 16.01
CA GLU A 46 -2.08 -12.23 16.47
C GLU A 46 -1.78 -10.74 16.34
N MET A 47 -0.56 -10.32 16.68
CA MET A 47 -0.13 -8.93 16.54
C MET A 47 -0.13 -8.46 15.08
N VAL A 48 0.39 -9.30 14.17
CA VAL A 48 0.42 -8.99 12.74
C VAL A 48 -0.97 -8.99 12.14
N GLU A 49 -1.85 -9.92 12.53
CA GLU A 49 -3.25 -9.93 12.11
C GLU A 49 -3.98 -8.67 12.54
N LYS A 50 -3.88 -8.31 13.81
CA LYS A 50 -4.49 -7.11 14.37
C LYS A 50 -4.02 -5.86 13.61
N TRP A 51 -2.70 -5.73 13.43
CA TRP A 51 -2.14 -4.62 12.67
C TRP A 51 -2.66 -4.59 11.22
N GLY A 52 -2.77 -5.74 10.57
CA GLY A 52 -3.29 -5.87 9.21
C GLY A 52 -4.74 -5.41 9.07
N VAL A 53 -5.58 -5.70 10.08
CA VAL A 53 -6.98 -5.22 10.14
C VAL A 53 -7.04 -3.71 10.35
N GLU A 54 -6.19 -3.15 11.21
CA GLU A 54 -6.12 -1.71 11.46
C GLU A 54 -5.53 -0.92 10.28
N HIS A 55 -4.74 -1.59 9.43
CA HIS A 55 -4.04 -1.01 8.28
C HIS A 55 -4.37 -1.76 6.99
N PRO A 56 -5.63 -1.72 6.52
CA PRO A 56 -6.04 -2.43 5.32
C PRO A 56 -5.30 -1.91 4.09
N ILE A 57 -5.06 -2.83 3.14
CA ILE A 57 -4.54 -2.45 1.83
C ILE A 57 -5.63 -1.68 1.09
N GLU A 58 -5.33 -0.45 0.72
CA GLU A 58 -6.23 0.33 -0.13
C GLU A 58 -6.17 -0.20 -1.56
N THR A 59 -7.30 -0.72 -2.04
CA THR A 59 -7.45 -1.23 -3.41
C THR A 59 -8.28 -0.27 -4.25
N TYR A 60 -8.24 -0.43 -5.58
CA TYR A 60 -9.12 0.36 -6.46
C TYR A 60 -10.59 0.17 -6.09
N MET A 61 -11.00 -1.05 -5.71
CA MET A 61 -12.36 -1.33 -5.25
C MET A 61 -12.70 -0.57 -3.96
N SER A 62 -11.82 -0.62 -2.96
CA SER A 62 -12.07 0.05 -1.68
C SER A 62 -12.09 1.57 -1.82
N ASP A 63 -11.24 2.15 -2.65
CA ASP A 63 -11.24 3.58 -2.95
C ASP A 63 -12.49 4.00 -3.75
N PHE A 64 -12.87 3.20 -4.74
CA PHE A 64 -14.08 3.43 -5.52
C PHE A 64 -15.33 3.44 -4.62
N LEU A 65 -15.47 2.47 -3.72
CA LEU A 65 -16.60 2.40 -2.78
C LEU A 65 -16.62 3.57 -1.78
N LYS A 66 -15.46 4.07 -1.36
CA LYS A 66 -15.39 5.29 -0.54
C LYS A 66 -15.92 6.51 -1.28
N LYS A 67 -15.64 6.62 -2.57
CA LYS A 67 -16.08 7.75 -3.41
C LYS A 67 -17.53 7.61 -3.86
N PHE A 68 -17.97 6.37 -4.10
CA PHE A 68 -19.29 6.05 -4.65
C PHE A 68 -19.98 4.96 -3.82
N PRO A 69 -20.43 5.24 -2.57
CA PRO A 69 -20.97 4.23 -1.66
C PRO A 69 -22.25 3.55 -2.17
N ASN A 70 -22.97 4.18 -3.09
CA ASN A 70 -24.21 3.67 -3.68
C ASN A 70 -24.00 3.18 -5.13
N ALA A 71 -22.77 2.86 -5.53
CA ALA A 71 -22.49 2.39 -6.87
C ALA A 71 -23.21 1.08 -7.17
N ILE A 72 -23.72 0.96 -8.41
CA ILE A 72 -24.33 -0.27 -8.89
C ILE A 72 -23.24 -1.16 -9.47
N PHE A 73 -23.26 -2.42 -9.05
CA PHE A 73 -22.33 -3.44 -9.53
C PHE A 73 -22.96 -4.30 -10.60
N ASN A 74 -22.14 -4.87 -11.46
CA ASN A 74 -22.55 -5.91 -12.39
C ASN A 74 -22.83 -7.24 -11.66
N ASN A 75 -23.28 -8.25 -12.41
CA ASN A 75 -23.61 -9.56 -11.85
C ASN A 75 -22.41 -10.29 -11.22
N ASP A 76 -21.20 -9.87 -11.56
CA ASP A 76 -19.95 -10.45 -11.06
C ASP A 76 -19.43 -9.73 -9.81
N GLY A 77 -20.13 -8.70 -9.33
CA GLY A 77 -19.86 -8.01 -8.06
C GLY A 77 -18.79 -6.91 -8.14
N TYR A 78 -18.58 -6.31 -9.32
CA TYR A 78 -17.69 -5.12 -9.46
C TYR A 78 -18.31 -4.06 -10.37
N PRO A 79 -17.77 -2.83 -10.36
CA PRO A 79 -18.25 -1.76 -11.23
C PRO A 79 -18.19 -2.14 -12.70
N SER A 80 -19.19 -1.72 -13.46
CA SER A 80 -19.24 -1.99 -14.91
C SER A 80 -18.12 -1.29 -15.68
N ASP A 81 -17.60 -0.20 -15.13
CA ASP A 81 -16.50 0.54 -15.72
C ASP A 81 -15.14 -0.12 -15.40
N CYS A 82 -14.19 0.08 -16.29
CA CYS A 82 -12.84 -0.45 -16.11
C CYS A 82 -12.01 0.52 -15.24
N VAL A 83 -11.17 -0.02 -14.35
CA VAL A 83 -10.19 0.74 -13.56
C VAL A 83 -9.40 1.74 -14.43
N ARG A 84 -9.06 1.35 -15.66
CA ARG A 84 -8.38 2.19 -16.64
C ARG A 84 -9.12 3.50 -16.95
N TYR A 85 -10.43 3.45 -17.12
CA TYR A 85 -11.22 4.63 -17.46
C TYR A 85 -11.38 5.57 -16.27
N LEU A 86 -11.42 5.03 -15.07
CA LEU A 86 -11.64 5.81 -13.85
C LEU A 86 -10.34 6.34 -13.23
N TYR A 87 -9.26 5.59 -13.34
CA TYR A 87 -7.98 5.91 -12.69
C TYR A 87 -6.84 6.20 -13.68
N GLY A 88 -7.06 6.02 -14.99
CA GLY A 88 -6.05 6.23 -16.01
C GLY A 88 -5.36 4.95 -16.49
N ASN A 89 -4.67 5.07 -17.62
CA ASN A 89 -4.02 3.93 -18.30
C ASN A 89 -2.93 3.27 -17.46
N ASP A 90 -2.17 4.06 -16.70
CA ASP A 90 -1.04 3.57 -15.90
C ASP A 90 -1.49 2.73 -14.69
N HIS A 91 -2.78 2.82 -14.36
CA HIS A 91 -3.41 2.09 -13.26
C HIS A 91 -4.00 0.74 -13.69
N ALA A 92 -3.89 0.35 -14.94
CA ALA A 92 -4.35 -0.95 -15.42
C ALA A 92 -3.17 -1.81 -15.90
N PRO A 93 -3.21 -3.15 -15.72
CA PRO A 93 -2.20 -4.05 -16.27
C PRO A 93 -2.49 -4.21 -17.76
N LEU A 94 -2.00 -3.30 -18.57
CA LEU A 94 -2.20 -3.33 -20.01
C LEU A 94 -1.01 -3.97 -20.70
N GLY A 95 -1.28 -5.03 -21.49
CA GLY A 95 -0.49 -5.29 -22.68
C GLY A 95 -0.97 -4.38 -23.82
N ASP A 96 -0.25 -4.34 -24.93
CA ASP A 96 -0.52 -3.49 -26.10
C ASP A 96 -1.94 -3.65 -26.70
N ARG A 97 -2.68 -4.67 -26.31
CA ARG A 97 -4.02 -5.03 -26.81
C ARG A 97 -5.15 -5.00 -25.78
N GLY A 98 -4.97 -4.29 -24.65
CA GLY A 98 -5.98 -4.21 -23.59
C GLY A 98 -5.68 -5.12 -22.38
N CYS A 99 -6.72 -5.51 -21.63
CA CYS A 99 -6.59 -6.36 -20.44
C CYS A 99 -6.21 -7.80 -20.85
N VAL A 100 -4.92 -8.09 -20.94
CA VAL A 100 -4.45 -9.44 -21.28
C VAL A 100 -4.18 -10.23 -20.01
N GLY A 101 -4.94 -11.31 -19.80
CA GLY A 101 -4.68 -12.31 -18.76
C GLY A 101 -5.04 -11.91 -17.33
N VAL A 102 -5.74 -10.79 -17.14
CA VAL A 102 -6.17 -10.34 -15.80
C VAL A 102 -7.69 -10.19 -15.77
N SER A 103 -8.35 -10.85 -14.82
CA SER A 103 -9.80 -10.68 -14.61
C SER A 103 -10.11 -9.28 -14.07
N CYS A 104 -11.34 -8.78 -14.30
CA CYS A 104 -11.81 -7.52 -13.71
C CYS A 104 -11.76 -7.58 -12.18
N SER A 105 -12.13 -8.70 -11.59
CA SER A 105 -12.02 -8.91 -10.14
C SER A 105 -10.59 -8.71 -9.64
N THR A 106 -9.63 -9.37 -10.26
CA THR A 106 -8.21 -9.20 -9.90
C THR A 106 -7.76 -7.76 -10.11
N CYS A 107 -8.20 -7.11 -11.19
CA CYS A 107 -7.84 -5.73 -11.49
C CYS A 107 -8.36 -4.75 -10.43
N TRP A 108 -9.61 -4.87 -10.03
CA TRP A 108 -10.25 -4.02 -9.03
C TRP A 108 -9.69 -4.24 -7.61
N ASN A 109 -9.28 -5.46 -7.28
CA ASN A 109 -8.74 -5.82 -5.96
C ASN A 109 -7.22 -5.60 -5.83
N ARG A 110 -6.56 -5.05 -6.83
CA ARG A 110 -5.14 -4.70 -6.72
C ARG A 110 -4.95 -3.47 -5.82
N PRO A 111 -3.81 -3.41 -5.12
CA PRO A 111 -3.41 -2.19 -4.41
C PRO A 111 -3.37 -0.98 -5.36
N ILE A 112 -3.83 0.16 -4.88
CA ILE A 112 -3.69 1.41 -5.62
C ILE A 112 -2.21 1.73 -5.77
N LYS A 113 -1.80 1.96 -7.02
CA LYS A 113 -0.49 2.55 -7.27
C LYS A 113 -0.52 4.01 -6.84
N LYS A 114 0.12 4.33 -5.74
CA LYS A 114 0.38 5.72 -5.41
C LYS A 114 1.35 6.27 -6.45
N GLU A 115 0.95 7.33 -7.13
CA GLU A 115 1.86 8.03 -8.01
C GLU A 115 3.04 8.54 -7.19
N LYS A 116 4.25 8.13 -7.57
CA LYS A 116 5.44 8.71 -6.99
C LYS A 116 5.45 10.19 -7.35
N CYS A 117 5.71 11.04 -6.37
CA CYS A 117 5.86 12.47 -6.62
C CYS A 117 6.88 12.68 -7.75
N GLY A 118 6.49 13.42 -8.81
CA GLY A 118 7.36 13.68 -9.97
C GLY A 118 8.65 14.46 -9.63
N TYR A 119 8.71 15.01 -8.42
CA TYR A 119 9.88 15.70 -7.87
C TYR A 119 10.80 14.80 -7.04
N TYR A 120 10.48 13.51 -6.98
CA TYR A 120 11.29 12.54 -6.26
C TYR A 120 12.47 12.09 -7.13
N LYS A 121 13.69 12.29 -6.64
CA LYS A 121 14.92 11.82 -7.28
C LYS A 121 15.78 11.07 -6.27
N ALA A 122 16.21 9.86 -6.63
CA ALA A 122 17.20 9.16 -5.83
C ALA A 122 18.60 9.60 -6.28
N GLU A 123 19.29 10.39 -5.48
CA GLU A 123 20.68 10.76 -5.70
C GLU A 123 21.56 10.16 -4.59
N HIS A 124 22.60 9.43 -4.99
CA HIS A 124 23.58 8.83 -4.07
C HIS A 124 23.00 8.02 -2.89
N GLY A 125 21.89 7.34 -3.11
CA GLY A 125 21.22 6.54 -2.08
C GLY A 125 20.37 7.33 -1.09
N ALA A 126 20.31 8.65 -1.20
CA ALA A 126 19.42 9.50 -0.43
C ALA A 126 18.16 9.84 -1.25
N LYS A 127 17.00 9.76 -0.61
CA LYS A 127 15.73 10.16 -1.21
C LYS A 127 15.57 11.68 -1.01
N VAL A 128 15.63 12.45 -2.08
CA VAL A 128 15.55 13.91 -2.03
C VAL A 128 14.37 14.39 -2.87
N CYS A 129 13.52 15.23 -2.28
CA CYS A 129 12.50 15.95 -3.04
C CYS A 129 13.15 17.16 -3.73
N ILE A 130 13.14 17.17 -5.07
CA ILE A 130 13.68 18.27 -5.88
C ILE A 130 12.64 19.36 -6.17
N GLY A 131 11.37 19.21 -5.71
CA GLY A 131 10.34 20.23 -5.84
C GLY A 131 10.63 21.45 -4.95
N GLN A 132 10.35 22.64 -5.47
CA GLN A 132 10.46 23.85 -4.67
C GLN A 132 9.27 23.99 -3.74
N LYS A 133 9.54 24.38 -2.48
CA LYS A 133 8.50 24.63 -1.49
C LYS A 133 7.56 25.74 -2.00
N GLY A 134 6.27 25.40 -2.14
CA GLY A 134 5.24 26.35 -2.60
C GLY A 134 4.88 26.28 -4.08
N GLU A 135 5.47 25.36 -4.86
CA GLU A 135 4.99 25.12 -6.21
C GLU A 135 3.57 24.52 -6.20
N PRO A 136 2.64 24.99 -7.09
CA PRO A 136 1.27 24.50 -7.15
C PRO A 136 1.15 22.99 -7.42
N SER A 137 2.15 22.39 -8.03
CA SER A 137 2.25 20.96 -8.34
C SER A 137 2.71 20.11 -7.17
N CYS A 138 3.32 20.71 -6.13
CA CYS A 138 3.77 19.99 -4.94
C CYS A 138 2.66 19.92 -3.90
N LYS A 139 1.92 18.81 -3.88
CA LYS A 139 0.82 18.55 -2.93
C LYS A 139 1.28 18.42 -1.46
N CYS A 140 2.56 18.29 -1.21
CA CYS A 140 3.13 18.07 0.12
C CYS A 140 3.70 19.33 0.78
N GLY A 141 3.61 20.50 0.13
CA GLY A 141 4.16 21.74 0.68
C GLY A 141 5.68 21.74 0.86
N GLY A 142 6.40 20.81 0.22
CA GLY A 142 7.87 20.69 0.31
C GLY A 142 8.36 19.93 1.54
N ASP A 143 7.49 19.21 2.25
CA ASP A 143 7.91 18.30 3.31
C ASP A 143 8.64 17.09 2.69
N VAL A 144 9.92 16.93 3.01
CA VAL A 144 10.76 15.83 2.52
C VAL A 144 10.21 14.45 2.88
N ASN A 145 9.46 14.34 3.97
CA ASN A 145 8.86 13.10 4.42
C ASN A 145 7.59 12.73 3.63
N CYS A 146 7.03 13.62 2.82
CA CYS A 146 5.82 13.32 2.04
C CYS A 146 6.09 12.30 0.93
N CYS A 147 7.33 12.23 0.43
CA CYS A 147 7.74 11.28 -0.61
C CYS A 147 8.04 9.88 -0.05
N GLU A 148 8.11 9.73 1.27
CA GLU A 148 8.39 8.48 1.97
C GLU A 148 7.13 7.82 2.54
N ARG A 149 5.99 8.50 2.51
CA ARG A 149 4.71 7.94 2.97
C ARG A 149 4.11 7.05 1.88
N ASP A 150 4.55 5.80 1.86
CA ASP A 150 3.85 4.69 1.18
C ASP A 150 2.72 4.16 2.04
#